data_fbda7d97ca16d14de6b1b9d18b2be950
#
_entry.id   fbda7d97ca16d14de6b1b9d18b2be950
#
_cell.length_a   1.000
_cell.length_b   1.000
_cell.length_c   1.000
_cell.angle_alpha   90.00
_cell.angle_beta   90.00
_cell.angle_gamma   90.00
#
_symmetry.space_group_name_H-M   'P 1'
#
loop_
_entity.id
_entity.type
_entity.pdbx_description
1 polymer ?
#
loop_
_entity_poly.entity_id
_entity_poly.type
_entity_poly.pdbx_seq_one_letter_code
_entity_poly.pdbx_strand_id
1 'polypeptide(L)'
;GVAKALRTVPVAIEQARMIERLSPDAWLVSFTNPAGLITQAISAHTRARVVGICDTPVELFHNIARALGEPAEDVECEYVGLNHLGWIRAVRLRGVDIIDRVLADDAILRQLYLAPLFDFDMLRALRLIPTEYLYFFYERRRALDNQRASGASRGGEIERLNRSLIGDLRSRLDASDTTGAVQTYAAYLAQRSGSYMKLEAEAGSAFAPDLAPQPDPFRASTGYHRIAVDVMSALTGARPSRHVVNVRNQGAMAELADDDIVEIAADIDRDRIVPIPAAPLPSAVQGLVRSFKAYEHAAIEAALSGSHLDACKAMLIHPAIGEWSPSRRMLDELFGHEHDDGHCAGPAHWRAQAAG
;
A
#
# COMPACT_ATOMS: atom_id res chain seq x y z
N GLY A 1 7.98 -6.13 1.68
CA GLY A 1 8.31 -4.79 1.18
C GLY A 1 9.65 -4.75 0.46
N VAL A 2 10.78 -4.90 1.16
CA VAL A 2 12.14 -4.72 0.61
C VAL A 2 12.38 -5.60 -0.62
N ALA A 3 12.25 -6.91 -0.52
CA ALA A 3 12.50 -7.83 -1.65
C ALA A 3 11.69 -7.48 -2.90
N LYS A 4 10.44 -7.03 -2.72
CA LYS A 4 9.62 -6.56 -3.83
C LYS A 4 10.16 -5.26 -4.40
N ALA A 5 10.55 -4.30 -3.56
CA ALA A 5 11.14 -3.03 -3.99
C ALA A 5 12.41 -3.24 -4.81
N LEU A 6 13.34 -4.07 -4.32
CA LEU A 6 14.60 -4.39 -5.01
C LEU A 6 14.38 -4.93 -6.43
N ARG A 7 13.34 -5.74 -6.63
CA ARG A 7 13.00 -6.30 -7.96
C ARG A 7 12.22 -5.33 -8.84
N THR A 8 11.37 -4.50 -8.27
CA THR A 8 10.39 -3.70 -9.01
C THR A 8 10.91 -2.32 -9.38
N VAL A 9 11.73 -1.67 -8.52
CA VAL A 9 12.26 -0.32 -8.76
C VAL A 9 13.01 -0.22 -10.09
N PRO A 10 13.99 -1.10 -10.41
CA PRO A 10 14.71 -0.99 -11.69
C PRO A 10 13.79 -1.09 -12.91
N VAL A 11 12.81 -2.00 -12.85
CA VAL A 11 11.84 -2.19 -13.93
C VAL A 11 10.93 -0.99 -14.10
N ALA A 12 10.44 -0.43 -12.98
CA ALA A 12 9.56 0.75 -13.01
C ALA A 12 10.25 1.98 -13.59
N ILE A 13 11.53 2.20 -13.22
CA ILE A 13 12.34 3.29 -13.80
C ILE A 13 12.58 3.07 -15.29
N GLU A 14 12.87 1.83 -15.73
CA GLU A 14 13.03 1.51 -17.14
C GLU A 14 11.76 1.80 -17.96
N GLN A 15 10.61 1.38 -17.43
CA GLN A 15 9.29 1.67 -18.04
C GLN A 15 9.01 3.18 -18.10
N ALA A 16 9.29 3.92 -17.02
CA ALA A 16 9.13 5.36 -16.98
C ALA A 16 10.03 6.07 -18.01
N ARG A 17 11.29 5.65 -18.14
CA ARG A 17 12.20 6.15 -19.20
C ARG A 17 11.73 5.82 -20.61
N MET A 18 11.04 4.71 -20.80
CA MET A 18 10.42 4.38 -22.09
C MET A 18 9.28 5.36 -22.39
N ILE A 19 8.44 5.67 -21.38
CA ILE A 19 7.36 6.67 -21.50
C ILE A 19 7.94 8.03 -21.85
N GLU A 20 9.00 8.49 -21.18
CA GLU A 20 9.67 9.76 -21.49
C GLU A 20 10.10 9.86 -22.97
N ARG A 21 10.59 8.76 -23.56
CA ARG A 21 11.03 8.76 -24.94
C ARG A 21 9.89 8.71 -25.96
N LEU A 22 8.82 7.95 -25.65
CA LEU A 22 7.76 7.67 -26.60
C LEU A 22 6.55 8.59 -26.46
N SER A 23 6.30 9.10 -25.27
CA SER A 23 5.15 9.97 -24.95
C SER A 23 5.47 10.87 -23.74
N PRO A 24 6.33 11.89 -23.90
CA PRO A 24 6.87 12.69 -22.80
C PRO A 24 5.80 13.45 -21.99
N ASP A 25 4.65 13.72 -22.59
CA ASP A 25 3.53 14.40 -21.93
C ASP A 25 2.54 13.47 -21.24
N ALA A 26 2.73 12.14 -21.37
CA ALA A 26 1.84 11.17 -20.75
C ALA A 26 2.00 11.13 -19.24
N TRP A 27 0.88 10.91 -18.54
CA TRP A 27 0.86 10.58 -17.13
C TRP A 27 0.99 9.06 -16.92
N LEU A 28 1.86 8.67 -16.01
CA LEU A 28 1.94 7.32 -15.49
C LEU A 28 1.10 7.23 -14.20
N VAL A 29 -0.08 6.63 -14.28
CA VAL A 29 -0.90 6.30 -13.11
C VAL A 29 -0.47 4.94 -12.59
N SER A 30 0.28 4.90 -11.49
CA SER A 30 0.90 3.69 -10.96
C SER A 30 0.19 3.18 -9.71
N PHE A 31 -0.19 1.90 -9.69
CA PHE A 31 -0.65 1.18 -8.50
C PHE A 31 0.26 0.00 -8.14
N THR A 32 1.48 0.02 -8.67
CA THR A 32 2.50 -1.00 -8.37
C THR A 32 3.02 -0.82 -6.94
N ASN A 33 2.79 -1.81 -6.09
CA ASN A 33 3.23 -1.77 -4.70
C ASN A 33 4.71 -2.15 -4.52
N PRO A 34 5.40 -1.49 -3.56
CA PRO A 34 4.95 -0.43 -2.64
C PRO A 34 4.73 0.90 -3.39
N ALA A 35 3.48 1.38 -3.46
CA ALA A 35 3.13 2.46 -4.39
C ALA A 35 3.88 3.77 -4.10
N GLY A 36 4.03 4.17 -2.84
CA GLY A 36 4.78 5.36 -2.46
C GLY A 36 6.26 5.27 -2.86
N LEU A 37 6.93 4.16 -2.53
CA LEU A 37 8.33 3.91 -2.85
C LEU A 37 8.58 3.87 -4.37
N ILE A 38 7.71 3.20 -5.13
CA ILE A 38 7.83 3.14 -6.60
C ILE A 38 7.62 4.51 -7.23
N THR A 39 6.64 5.27 -6.75
CA THR A 39 6.41 6.65 -7.20
C THR A 39 7.61 7.54 -6.86
N GLN A 40 8.22 7.39 -5.67
CA GLN A 40 9.44 8.07 -5.26
C GLN A 40 10.61 7.75 -6.21
N ALA A 41 10.81 6.47 -6.50
CA ALA A 41 11.89 6.04 -7.40
C ALA A 41 11.73 6.63 -8.82
N ILE A 42 10.53 6.57 -9.39
CA ILE A 42 10.25 7.15 -10.70
C ILE A 42 10.45 8.65 -10.67
N SER A 43 9.88 9.34 -9.69
CA SER A 43 9.94 10.80 -9.56
C SER A 43 11.35 11.34 -9.34
N ALA A 44 12.23 10.59 -8.65
CA ALA A 44 13.62 11.00 -8.39
C ALA A 44 14.59 10.68 -9.55
N HIS A 45 14.32 9.65 -10.35
CA HIS A 45 15.27 9.14 -11.34
C HIS A 45 14.81 9.26 -12.79
N THR A 46 13.66 9.91 -13.01
CA THR A 46 13.11 10.16 -14.35
C THR A 46 12.41 11.54 -14.39
N ARG A 47 12.03 11.98 -15.58
CA ARG A 47 11.21 13.17 -15.80
C ARG A 47 9.76 12.80 -16.12
N ALA A 48 9.41 11.53 -16.08
CA ALA A 48 8.05 11.08 -16.34
C ALA A 48 7.08 11.69 -15.33
N ARG A 49 5.92 12.12 -15.80
CA ARG A 49 4.83 12.55 -14.92
C ARG A 49 4.24 11.32 -14.27
N VAL A 50 4.32 11.20 -12.96
CA VAL A 50 3.83 10.02 -12.22
C VAL A 50 2.93 10.41 -11.07
N VAL A 51 1.89 9.62 -10.87
CA VAL A 51 1.04 9.62 -9.69
C VAL A 51 0.82 8.19 -9.22
N GLY A 52 1.03 7.94 -7.94
CA GLY A 52 0.73 6.63 -7.32
C GLY A 52 -0.68 6.61 -6.73
N ILE A 53 -1.39 5.51 -6.89
CA ILE A 53 -2.72 5.32 -6.31
C ILE A 53 -2.76 4.08 -5.41
N CYS A 54 -3.57 4.18 -4.34
CA CYS A 54 -3.87 3.09 -3.41
C CYS A 54 -5.35 3.15 -3.03
N ASP A 55 -5.97 2.00 -2.83
CA ASP A 55 -7.38 1.89 -2.41
C ASP A 55 -7.58 1.91 -0.90
N THR A 56 -6.55 1.59 -0.12
CA THR A 56 -6.59 1.56 1.35
C THR A 56 -7.25 2.78 2.01
N PRO A 57 -6.89 4.05 1.67
CA PRO A 57 -7.57 5.20 2.27
C PRO A 57 -9.07 5.25 1.95
N VAL A 58 -9.43 4.97 0.69
CA VAL A 58 -10.82 5.04 0.22
C VAL A 58 -11.67 3.96 0.87
N GLU A 59 -11.15 2.75 1.04
CA GLU A 59 -11.84 1.67 1.76
C GLU A 59 -12.10 2.06 3.22
N LEU A 60 -11.12 2.65 3.90
CA LEU A 60 -11.29 3.11 5.27
C LEU A 60 -12.33 4.23 5.38
N PHE A 61 -12.39 5.17 4.41
CA PHE A 61 -13.43 6.21 4.36
C PHE A 61 -14.82 5.60 4.23
N HIS A 62 -15.00 4.61 3.36
CA HIS A 62 -16.27 3.90 3.21
C HIS A 62 -16.65 3.13 4.48
N ASN A 63 -15.69 2.52 5.15
CA ASN A 63 -15.93 1.82 6.41
C ASN A 63 -16.41 2.78 7.50
N ILE A 64 -15.83 3.98 7.58
CA ILE A 64 -16.27 5.02 8.53
C ILE A 64 -17.69 5.47 8.19
N ALA A 65 -17.99 5.80 6.94
CA ALA A 65 -19.32 6.22 6.53
C ALA A 65 -20.38 5.14 6.83
N ARG A 66 -20.06 3.88 6.52
CA ARG A 66 -20.93 2.74 6.83
C ARG A 66 -21.13 2.56 8.35
N ALA A 67 -20.08 2.67 9.16
CA ALA A 67 -20.17 2.54 10.61
C ALA A 67 -20.97 3.68 11.26
N LEU A 68 -20.97 4.86 10.63
CA LEU A 68 -21.80 5.99 11.01
C LEU A 68 -23.27 5.85 10.55
N GLY A 69 -23.55 4.96 9.61
CA GLY A 69 -24.87 4.83 8.97
C GLY A 69 -25.20 6.00 8.03
N GLU A 70 -24.17 6.67 7.50
CA GLU A 70 -24.31 7.88 6.68
C GLU A 70 -23.89 7.61 5.22
N PRO A 71 -24.45 8.34 4.22
CA PRO A 71 -23.97 8.31 2.86
C PRO A 71 -22.49 8.72 2.77
N ALA A 72 -21.71 8.06 1.91
CA ALA A 72 -20.26 8.33 1.79
C ALA A 72 -19.97 9.77 1.34
N GLU A 73 -20.87 10.37 0.54
CA GLU A 73 -20.77 11.76 0.10
C GLU A 73 -20.96 12.81 1.21
N ASP A 74 -21.58 12.43 2.33
CA ASP A 74 -21.76 13.30 3.50
C ASP A 74 -20.58 13.24 4.50
N VAL A 75 -19.66 12.28 4.31
CA VAL A 75 -18.52 12.03 5.21
C VAL A 75 -17.21 12.38 4.52
N GLU A 76 -16.54 13.41 4.99
CA GLU A 76 -15.22 13.81 4.53
C GLU A 76 -14.15 13.36 5.55
N CYS A 77 -13.12 12.63 5.08
CA CYS A 77 -12.00 12.21 5.91
C CYS A 77 -10.73 12.96 5.50
N GLU A 78 -10.04 13.56 6.47
CA GLU A 78 -8.73 14.15 6.27
C GLU A 78 -7.65 13.11 6.53
N TYR A 79 -7.01 12.67 5.45
CA TYR A 79 -5.98 11.64 5.45
C TYR A 79 -4.60 12.24 5.25
N VAL A 80 -3.59 11.72 5.95
CA VAL A 80 -2.21 12.18 5.86
C VAL A 80 -1.23 11.06 6.18
N GLY A 81 -0.14 10.95 5.42
CA GLY A 81 0.93 10.00 5.68
C GLY A 81 1.73 9.59 4.45
N LEU A 82 2.23 8.37 4.50
CA LEU A 82 2.91 7.67 3.41
C LEU A 82 2.08 6.46 2.99
N ASN A 83 2.35 5.91 1.81
CA ASN A 83 1.63 4.73 1.36
C ASN A 83 1.73 3.58 2.36
N HIS A 84 0.59 3.04 2.78
CA HIS A 84 0.44 2.02 3.83
C HIS A 84 0.90 2.46 5.24
N LEU A 85 1.21 3.72 5.43
CA LEU A 85 1.65 4.29 6.70
C LEU A 85 1.02 5.67 6.88
N GLY A 86 -0.30 5.68 6.97
CA GLY A 86 -1.09 6.91 7.04
C GLY A 86 -2.25 6.82 8.03
N TRP A 87 -2.81 7.96 8.33
CA TRP A 87 -3.85 8.14 9.33
C TRP A 87 -4.94 9.07 8.85
N ILE A 88 -6.18 8.81 9.31
CA ILE A 88 -7.24 9.82 9.29
C ILE A 88 -7.12 10.63 10.58
N ARG A 89 -7.04 11.94 10.45
CA ARG A 89 -6.89 12.89 11.54
C ARG A 89 -8.14 13.72 11.84
N ALA A 90 -9.07 13.78 10.88
CA ALA A 90 -10.38 14.40 11.05
C ALA A 90 -11.42 13.62 10.26
N VAL A 91 -12.61 13.52 10.82
CA VAL A 91 -13.81 12.99 10.16
C VAL A 91 -14.88 14.07 10.24
N ARG A 92 -15.30 14.59 9.09
CA ARG A 92 -16.34 15.61 9.02
C ARG A 92 -17.63 15.04 8.47
N LEU A 93 -18.69 15.16 9.24
CA LEU A 93 -20.05 14.85 8.80
C LEU A 93 -20.74 16.17 8.45
N ARG A 94 -21.08 16.36 7.17
CA ARG A 94 -21.68 17.62 6.67
C ARG A 94 -20.91 18.86 7.14
N GLY A 95 -19.57 18.79 7.07
CA GLY A 95 -18.67 19.87 7.41
C GLY A 95 -18.32 20.03 8.90
N VAL A 96 -18.95 19.28 9.81
CA VAL A 96 -18.66 19.30 11.26
C VAL A 96 -17.66 18.19 11.60
N ASP A 97 -16.52 18.54 12.21
CA ASP A 97 -15.55 17.53 12.70
C ASP A 97 -16.13 16.73 13.86
N ILE A 98 -16.21 15.42 13.67
CA ILE A 98 -16.77 14.46 14.62
C ILE A 98 -15.76 13.39 15.03
N ILE A 99 -14.46 13.58 14.80
CA ILE A 99 -13.46 12.54 15.09
C ILE A 99 -13.49 12.08 16.54
N ASP A 100 -13.70 13.00 17.48
CA ASP A 100 -13.77 12.64 18.91
C ASP A 100 -15.00 11.79 19.23
N ARG A 101 -16.13 12.02 18.55
CA ARG A 101 -17.32 11.16 18.62
C ARG A 101 -17.05 9.77 18.06
N VAL A 102 -16.38 9.69 16.91
CA VAL A 102 -15.99 8.40 16.29
C VAL A 102 -15.08 7.61 17.21
N LEU A 103 -14.07 8.25 17.79
CA LEU A 103 -13.11 7.62 18.70
C LEU A 103 -13.72 7.23 20.07
N ALA A 104 -14.77 7.91 20.50
CA ALA A 104 -15.46 7.58 21.75
C ALA A 104 -16.39 6.36 21.63
N ASP A 105 -16.84 6.02 20.43
CA ASP A 105 -17.83 4.98 20.20
C ASP A 105 -17.19 3.64 19.79
N ASP A 106 -17.13 2.71 20.72
CA ASP A 106 -16.62 1.35 20.48
C ASP A 106 -17.36 0.60 19.37
N ALA A 107 -18.65 0.86 19.17
CA ALA A 107 -19.43 0.18 18.14
C ALA A 107 -19.02 0.65 16.74
N ILE A 108 -18.66 1.91 16.58
CA ILE A 108 -18.08 2.46 15.36
C ILE A 108 -16.68 1.87 15.15
N LEU A 109 -15.78 1.95 16.15
CA LEU A 109 -14.41 1.49 16.03
C LEU A 109 -14.32 0.01 15.65
N ARG A 110 -15.24 -0.81 16.12
CA ARG A 110 -15.34 -2.23 15.76
C ARG A 110 -15.61 -2.47 14.28
N GLN A 111 -16.19 -1.56 13.56
CA GLN A 111 -16.57 -1.72 12.16
C GLN A 111 -15.57 -1.15 11.17
N LEU A 112 -14.49 -0.51 11.65
CA LEU A 112 -13.52 0.15 10.78
C LEU A 112 -12.63 -0.82 10.01
N TYR A 113 -12.36 -2.00 10.58
CA TYR A 113 -11.43 -2.99 10.01
C TYR A 113 -12.07 -4.36 9.93
N LEU A 114 -11.51 -5.22 9.07
CA LEU A 114 -11.92 -6.62 8.91
C LEU A 114 -11.59 -7.50 10.11
N ALA A 115 -10.75 -6.99 11.03
CA ALA A 115 -10.27 -7.70 12.22
C ALA A 115 -10.03 -6.69 13.35
N PRO A 116 -9.95 -7.11 14.63
CA PRO A 116 -9.62 -6.25 15.76
C PRO A 116 -8.12 -5.92 15.76
N LEU A 117 -7.70 -5.03 14.85
CA LEU A 117 -6.30 -4.74 14.62
C LEU A 117 -5.66 -3.91 15.74
N PHE A 118 -6.38 -2.96 16.31
CA PHE A 118 -5.84 -1.97 17.22
C PHE A 118 -6.61 -1.94 18.54
N ASP A 119 -5.89 -1.64 19.62
CA ASP A 119 -6.47 -1.27 20.89
C ASP A 119 -7.17 0.10 20.77
N PHE A 120 -8.40 0.21 21.26
CA PHE A 120 -9.17 1.45 21.14
C PHE A 120 -8.61 2.59 21.98
N ASP A 121 -7.98 2.27 23.13
CA ASP A 121 -7.32 3.29 23.94
C ASP A 121 -6.09 3.86 23.25
N MET A 122 -5.38 3.05 22.43
CA MET A 122 -4.32 3.55 21.56
C MET A 122 -4.87 4.55 20.52
N LEU A 123 -6.00 4.23 19.86
CA LEU A 123 -6.62 5.13 18.88
C LEU A 123 -7.02 6.46 19.54
N ARG A 124 -7.59 6.41 20.74
CA ARG A 124 -7.95 7.58 21.54
C ARG A 124 -6.74 8.40 21.96
N ALA A 125 -5.69 7.73 22.44
CA ALA A 125 -4.45 8.39 22.86
C ALA A 125 -3.74 9.10 21.70
N LEU A 126 -3.74 8.51 20.51
CA LEU A 126 -3.18 9.13 19.30
C LEU A 126 -4.11 10.21 18.71
N ARG A 127 -5.42 10.12 18.98
CA ARG A 127 -6.48 10.89 18.29
C ARG A 127 -6.38 10.78 16.76
N LEU A 128 -6.04 9.58 16.29
CA LEU A 128 -5.85 9.24 14.88
C LEU A 128 -6.46 7.86 14.59
N ILE A 129 -6.97 7.67 13.38
CA ILE A 129 -7.42 6.37 12.89
C ILE A 129 -6.39 5.89 11.85
N PRO A 130 -5.54 4.90 12.19
CA PRO A 130 -4.50 4.40 11.30
C PRO A 130 -5.07 3.54 10.18
N THR A 131 -4.34 3.42 9.06
CA THR A 131 -4.61 2.38 8.09
C THR A 131 -4.27 1.00 8.66
N GLU A 132 -4.88 -0.06 8.13
CA GLU A 132 -4.70 -1.44 8.63
C GLU A 132 -3.25 -1.91 8.61
N TYR A 133 -2.42 -1.43 7.69
CA TYR A 133 -1.00 -1.80 7.61
C TYR A 133 -0.18 -1.33 8.81
N LEU A 134 -0.63 -0.29 9.53
CA LEU A 134 0.01 0.16 10.76
C LEU A 134 -0.07 -0.88 11.90
N TYR A 135 -0.94 -1.87 11.77
CA TYR A 135 -0.95 -3.04 12.63
C TYR A 135 0.43 -3.70 12.74
N PHE A 136 1.16 -3.85 11.65
CA PHE A 136 2.49 -4.46 11.64
C PHE A 136 3.57 -3.61 12.33
N PHE A 137 3.28 -2.36 12.66
CA PHE A 137 4.15 -1.48 13.42
C PHE A 137 3.74 -1.37 14.89
N TYR A 138 2.46 -1.17 15.16
CA TYR A 138 1.95 -0.98 16.52
C TYR A 138 1.74 -2.30 17.27
N GLU A 139 1.38 -3.37 16.57
CA GLU A 139 1.07 -4.70 17.11
C GLU A 139 2.03 -5.78 16.57
N ARG A 140 3.29 -5.42 16.30
CA ARG A 140 4.29 -6.29 15.67
C ARG A 140 4.41 -7.65 16.34
N ARG A 141 4.42 -7.72 17.67
CA ARG A 141 4.52 -8.99 18.41
C ARG A 141 3.32 -9.89 18.10
N ARG A 142 2.10 -9.35 18.21
CA ARG A 142 0.86 -10.08 17.94
C ARG A 142 0.83 -10.60 16.50
N ALA A 143 1.22 -9.78 15.52
CA ALA A 143 1.31 -10.18 14.12
C ALA A 143 2.28 -11.36 13.91
N LEU A 144 3.46 -11.32 14.54
CA LEU A 144 4.44 -12.41 14.49
C LEU A 144 3.95 -13.68 15.17
N ASP A 145 3.28 -13.57 16.30
CA ASP A 145 2.75 -14.73 17.05
C ASP A 145 1.62 -15.38 16.26
N ASN A 146 0.71 -14.61 15.66
CA ASN A 146 -0.33 -15.13 14.77
C ASN A 146 0.28 -15.88 13.58
N GLN A 147 1.30 -15.31 12.94
CA GLN A 147 1.97 -15.96 11.81
C GLN A 147 2.68 -17.25 12.22
N ARG A 148 3.34 -17.28 13.38
CA ARG A 148 3.97 -18.50 13.91
C ARG A 148 2.94 -19.58 14.23
N ALA A 149 1.82 -19.20 14.84
CA ALA A 149 0.74 -20.12 15.18
C ALA A 149 0.11 -20.75 13.93
N SER A 150 -0.04 -20.00 12.85
CA SER A 150 -0.62 -20.50 11.59
C SER A 150 0.32 -21.43 10.81
N GLY A 151 1.62 -21.36 11.03
CA GLY A 151 2.63 -22.15 10.31
C GLY A 151 2.74 -21.83 8.81
N ALA A 152 1.96 -20.88 8.30
CA ALA A 152 1.95 -20.49 6.90
C ALA A 152 2.00 -18.97 6.75
N SER A 153 2.72 -18.46 5.74
CA SER A 153 2.69 -17.06 5.38
C SER A 153 1.61 -16.78 4.33
N ARG A 154 1.05 -15.55 4.35
CA ARG A 154 0.16 -15.10 3.26
C ARG A 154 0.83 -15.22 1.89
N GLY A 155 2.14 -14.98 1.79
CA GLY A 155 2.90 -15.14 0.54
C GLY A 155 2.84 -16.57 0.02
N GLY A 156 3.06 -17.56 0.88
CA GLY A 156 2.96 -18.97 0.52
C GLY A 156 1.52 -19.39 0.14
N GLU A 157 0.52 -18.85 0.81
CA GLU A 157 -0.89 -19.07 0.43
C GLU A 157 -1.21 -18.50 -0.96
N ILE A 158 -0.80 -17.27 -1.24
CA ILE A 158 -1.00 -16.63 -2.55
C ILE A 158 -0.24 -17.39 -3.66
N GLU A 159 0.98 -17.85 -3.38
CA GLU A 159 1.75 -18.67 -4.34
C GLU A 159 0.99 -19.95 -4.69
N ARG A 160 0.48 -20.67 -3.69
CA ARG A 160 -0.32 -21.88 -3.91
C ARG A 160 -1.58 -21.58 -4.73
N LEU A 161 -2.31 -20.51 -4.41
CA LEU A 161 -3.50 -20.08 -5.16
C LEU A 161 -3.16 -19.73 -6.61
N ASN A 162 -2.06 -19.01 -6.85
CA ASN A 162 -1.62 -18.66 -8.20
C ASN A 162 -1.25 -19.90 -9.00
N ARG A 163 -0.55 -20.86 -8.39
CA ARG A 163 -0.15 -22.11 -9.05
C ARG A 163 -1.37 -22.94 -9.45
N SER A 164 -2.35 -23.08 -8.56
CA SER A 164 -3.62 -23.73 -8.86
C SER A 164 -4.34 -23.03 -10.01
N LEU A 165 -4.50 -21.70 -9.93
CA LEU A 165 -5.18 -20.92 -10.95
C LEU A 165 -4.57 -21.13 -12.33
N ILE A 166 -3.23 -21.06 -12.46
CA ILE A 166 -2.55 -21.23 -13.75
C ILE A 166 -2.80 -22.62 -14.33
N GLY A 167 -2.75 -23.66 -13.49
CA GLY A 167 -3.06 -25.04 -13.91
C GLY A 167 -4.50 -25.19 -14.39
N ASP A 168 -5.45 -24.68 -13.62
CA ASP A 168 -6.89 -24.76 -13.93
C ASP A 168 -7.24 -23.97 -15.19
N LEU A 169 -6.68 -22.77 -15.36
CA LEU A 169 -6.89 -21.95 -16.57
C LEU A 169 -6.34 -22.62 -17.81
N ARG A 170 -5.13 -23.21 -17.75
CA ARG A 170 -4.56 -23.96 -18.88
C ARG A 170 -5.49 -25.11 -19.29
N SER A 171 -5.91 -25.95 -18.35
CA SER A 171 -6.78 -27.08 -18.63
C SER A 171 -8.11 -26.68 -19.26
N ARG A 172 -8.71 -25.57 -18.83
CA ARG A 172 -9.98 -25.05 -19.38
C ARG A 172 -9.79 -24.46 -20.77
N LEU A 173 -8.71 -23.69 -21.00
CA LEU A 173 -8.42 -23.10 -22.29
C LEU A 173 -8.08 -24.17 -23.35
N ASP A 174 -7.34 -25.22 -22.96
CA ASP A 174 -7.07 -26.37 -23.84
C ASP A 174 -8.38 -27.11 -24.23
N ALA A 175 -9.36 -27.10 -23.33
CA ALA A 175 -10.70 -27.63 -23.59
C ALA A 175 -11.64 -26.61 -24.28
N SER A 176 -11.16 -25.42 -24.64
CA SER A 176 -11.96 -24.32 -25.20
C SER A 176 -13.12 -23.84 -24.28
N ASP A 177 -13.03 -24.10 -22.97
CA ASP A 177 -13.99 -23.69 -21.94
C ASP A 177 -13.69 -22.28 -21.43
N THR A 178 -13.95 -21.27 -22.23
CA THR A 178 -13.71 -19.86 -21.87
C THR A 178 -14.62 -19.38 -20.73
N THR A 179 -15.86 -19.82 -20.69
CA THR A 179 -16.80 -19.50 -19.61
C THR A 179 -16.31 -20.03 -18.26
N GLY A 180 -15.91 -21.30 -18.22
CA GLY A 180 -15.35 -21.89 -17.02
C GLY A 180 -14.01 -21.26 -16.62
N ALA A 181 -13.19 -20.80 -17.56
CA ALA A 181 -11.97 -20.05 -17.26
C ALA A 181 -12.27 -18.73 -16.54
N VAL A 182 -13.27 -17.95 -17.00
CA VAL A 182 -13.70 -16.71 -16.33
C VAL A 182 -14.25 -17.00 -14.92
N GLN A 183 -15.07 -18.05 -14.77
CA GLN A 183 -15.59 -18.45 -13.45
C GLN A 183 -14.48 -18.87 -12.50
N THR A 184 -13.47 -19.61 -12.99
CA THR A 184 -12.29 -20.01 -12.21
C THR A 184 -11.51 -18.79 -11.73
N TYR A 185 -11.32 -17.81 -12.61
CA TYR A 185 -10.64 -16.56 -12.25
C TYR A 185 -11.44 -15.75 -11.21
N ALA A 186 -12.76 -15.64 -11.36
CA ALA A 186 -13.61 -14.97 -10.39
C ALA A 186 -13.57 -15.65 -9.00
N ALA A 187 -13.62 -17.00 -8.96
CA ALA A 187 -13.48 -17.76 -7.72
C ALA A 187 -12.11 -17.54 -7.05
N TYR A 188 -11.04 -17.51 -7.84
CA TYR A 188 -9.70 -17.17 -7.35
C TYR A 188 -9.65 -15.77 -6.73
N LEU A 189 -10.24 -14.75 -7.38
CA LEU A 189 -10.26 -13.38 -6.84
C LEU A 189 -11.01 -13.34 -5.50
N ALA A 190 -12.16 -14.00 -5.39
CA ALA A 190 -12.94 -14.07 -4.16
C ALA A 190 -12.13 -14.76 -3.03
N GLN A 191 -11.46 -15.89 -3.31
CA GLN A 191 -10.64 -16.60 -2.34
C GLN A 191 -9.42 -15.79 -1.91
N ARG A 192 -8.75 -15.13 -2.85
CA ARG A 192 -7.59 -14.27 -2.55
C ARG A 192 -7.97 -13.08 -1.69
N SER A 193 -9.10 -12.42 -1.97
CA SER A 193 -9.61 -11.30 -1.17
C SER A 193 -10.05 -11.76 0.22
N GLY A 194 -10.75 -12.89 0.33
CA GLY A 194 -11.19 -13.47 1.60
C GLY A 194 -10.06 -13.96 2.51
N SER A 195 -8.83 -14.11 1.99
CA SER A 195 -7.65 -14.43 2.81
C SER A 195 -6.90 -13.19 3.34
N TYR A 196 -7.36 -11.98 3.00
CA TYR A 196 -6.75 -10.75 3.48
C TYR A 196 -7.02 -10.54 4.97
N MET A 197 -5.98 -10.29 5.76
CA MET A 197 -6.04 -10.18 7.25
C MET A 197 -6.70 -11.39 7.94
N LYS A 198 -6.72 -12.56 7.30
CA LYS A 198 -7.37 -13.77 7.82
C LYS A 198 -6.79 -14.21 9.16
N LEU A 199 -5.46 -14.17 9.33
CA LEU A 199 -4.80 -14.58 10.56
C LEU A 199 -5.21 -13.70 11.74
N GLU A 200 -5.38 -12.41 11.51
CA GLU A 200 -5.80 -11.42 12.48
C GLU A 200 -7.29 -11.58 12.83
N ALA A 201 -8.12 -11.90 11.83
CA ALA A 201 -9.55 -12.15 12.01
C ALA A 201 -9.80 -13.47 12.79
N GLU A 202 -9.07 -14.54 12.50
CA GLU A 202 -9.17 -15.83 13.19
C GLU A 202 -8.68 -15.76 14.64
N ALA A 203 -7.59 -15.03 14.89
CA ALA A 203 -7.06 -14.82 16.24
C ALA A 203 -8.00 -13.97 17.12
N GLY A 204 -8.86 -13.15 16.50
CA GLY A 204 -9.89 -12.35 17.15
C GLY A 204 -11.29 -12.96 17.11
N SER A 205 -11.43 -14.26 17.11
CA SER A 205 -12.64 -15.04 16.76
C SER A 205 -13.96 -14.67 17.47
N ALA A 206 -13.95 -13.82 18.50
CA ALA A 206 -15.18 -13.22 19.06
C ALA A 206 -15.71 -12.04 18.23
N PHE A 207 -15.10 -11.72 17.09
CA PHE A 207 -15.20 -10.43 16.43
C PHE A 207 -15.22 -10.54 14.90
N ALA A 208 -15.96 -11.48 14.33
CA ALA A 208 -16.27 -11.43 12.90
C ALA A 208 -17.29 -10.28 12.69
N PRO A 209 -16.91 -9.16 12.05
CA PRO A 209 -17.93 -8.27 11.52
C PRO A 209 -18.77 -9.11 10.54
N ASP A 210 -20.09 -8.94 10.58
CA ASP A 210 -21.00 -9.52 9.60
C ASP A 210 -20.75 -8.80 8.26
N LEU A 211 -19.62 -9.16 7.63
CA LEU A 211 -19.22 -8.62 6.34
C LEU A 211 -20.07 -9.35 5.32
N ALA A 212 -21.05 -8.64 4.79
CA ALA A 212 -21.74 -9.08 3.60
C ALA A 212 -20.74 -9.59 2.54
N PRO A 213 -21.06 -10.65 1.79
CA PRO A 213 -20.18 -11.16 0.74
C PRO A 213 -19.68 -9.98 -0.10
N GLN A 214 -18.36 -9.90 -0.31
CA GLN A 214 -17.78 -8.85 -1.15
C GLN A 214 -18.56 -8.79 -2.45
N PRO A 215 -19.10 -7.63 -2.83
CA PRO A 215 -19.82 -7.51 -4.09
C PRO A 215 -18.90 -7.93 -5.23
N ASP A 216 -19.51 -8.34 -6.36
CA ASP A 216 -18.81 -8.62 -7.61
C ASP A 216 -17.63 -7.63 -7.77
N PRO A 217 -16.36 -8.09 -7.82
CA PRO A 217 -15.19 -7.22 -7.86
C PRO A 217 -15.21 -6.25 -9.05
N PHE A 218 -15.98 -6.56 -10.10
CA PHE A 218 -16.20 -5.68 -11.25
C PHE A 218 -17.29 -4.62 -11.01
N ARG A 219 -18.07 -4.73 -9.92
CA ARG A 219 -19.13 -3.81 -9.53
C ARG A 219 -18.90 -3.12 -8.20
N ALA A 220 -17.76 -3.38 -7.56
CA ALA A 220 -17.42 -2.74 -6.30
C ALA A 220 -17.44 -1.21 -6.44
N SER A 221 -18.00 -0.53 -5.45
CA SER A 221 -18.03 0.94 -5.39
C SER A 221 -16.64 1.53 -5.08
N THR A 222 -15.71 0.71 -4.61
CA THR A 222 -14.34 1.05 -4.26
C THR A 222 -13.36 0.23 -5.10
N GLY A 223 -12.06 0.57 -5.02
CA GLY A 223 -10.99 -0.17 -5.63
C GLY A 223 -10.22 0.59 -6.70
N TYR A 224 -9.07 0.04 -7.06
CA TYR A 224 -8.09 0.67 -7.95
C TYR A 224 -8.66 1.14 -9.28
N HIS A 225 -9.56 0.38 -9.88
CA HIS A 225 -10.13 0.71 -11.18
C HIS A 225 -10.94 2.01 -11.16
N ARG A 226 -11.69 2.28 -10.08
CA ARG A 226 -12.45 3.53 -9.94
C ARG A 226 -11.52 4.72 -9.74
N ILE A 227 -10.59 4.61 -8.79
CA ILE A 227 -9.61 5.66 -8.52
C ILE A 227 -8.81 5.97 -9.79
N ALA A 228 -8.35 4.93 -10.50
CA ALA A 228 -7.59 5.11 -11.75
C ALA A 228 -8.40 5.84 -12.82
N VAL A 229 -9.66 5.45 -13.03
CA VAL A 229 -10.53 6.10 -14.03
C VAL A 229 -10.82 7.55 -13.64
N ASP A 230 -11.12 7.83 -12.38
CA ASP A 230 -11.39 9.19 -11.90
C ASP A 230 -10.15 10.09 -12.03
N VAL A 231 -8.96 9.59 -11.65
CA VAL A 231 -7.68 10.31 -11.81
C VAL A 231 -7.37 10.57 -13.28
N MET A 232 -7.48 9.54 -14.14
CA MET A 232 -7.28 9.70 -15.60
C MET A 232 -8.28 10.69 -16.21
N SER A 233 -9.55 10.62 -15.81
CA SER A 233 -10.60 11.53 -16.26
C SER A 233 -10.27 12.98 -15.88
N ALA A 234 -9.79 13.22 -14.67
CA ALA A 234 -9.38 14.55 -14.22
C ALA A 234 -8.17 15.07 -14.99
N LEU A 235 -7.12 14.23 -15.12
CA LEU A 235 -5.89 14.59 -15.85
C LEU A 235 -6.11 14.87 -17.34
N THR A 236 -7.12 14.25 -17.96
CA THR A 236 -7.52 14.56 -19.35
C THR A 236 -8.43 15.79 -19.45
N GLY A 237 -8.82 16.37 -18.32
CA GLY A 237 -9.63 17.58 -18.26
C GLY A 237 -11.12 17.35 -18.45
N ALA A 238 -11.59 16.11 -18.34
CA ALA A 238 -13.01 15.80 -18.43
C ALA A 238 -13.79 16.30 -17.21
N ARG A 239 -13.22 16.11 -16.00
CA ARG A 239 -13.82 16.59 -14.75
C ARG A 239 -12.74 16.67 -13.65
N PRO A 240 -12.55 17.83 -13.00
CA PRO A 240 -11.68 17.93 -11.82
C PRO A 240 -12.12 16.94 -10.73
N SER A 241 -11.18 16.42 -9.99
CA SER A 241 -11.46 15.51 -8.87
C SER A 241 -10.51 15.74 -7.70
N ARG A 242 -10.88 15.21 -6.53
CA ARG A 242 -10.04 15.18 -5.34
C ARG A 242 -9.90 13.74 -4.88
N HIS A 243 -8.65 13.28 -4.76
CA HIS A 243 -8.35 11.94 -4.28
C HIS A 243 -7.14 11.95 -3.35
N VAL A 244 -7.05 10.94 -2.47
CA VAL A 244 -5.81 10.62 -1.78
C VAL A 244 -4.93 9.87 -2.77
N VAL A 245 -3.76 10.42 -3.04
CA VAL A 245 -2.80 9.91 -4.03
C VAL A 245 -1.37 10.06 -3.54
N ASN A 246 -0.46 9.28 -4.13
CA ASN A 246 0.97 9.38 -3.86
C ASN A 246 1.59 10.41 -4.82
N VAL A 247 1.98 11.55 -4.28
CA VAL A 247 2.50 12.73 -5.03
C VAL A 247 3.64 13.39 -4.30
N ARG A 248 4.39 14.27 -4.97
CA ARG A 248 5.41 15.10 -4.33
C ARG A 248 4.78 15.94 -3.22
N ASN A 249 5.49 16.04 -2.11
CA ASN A 249 5.07 16.75 -0.91
C ASN A 249 4.79 18.25 -1.17
N GLN A 250 5.70 18.96 -1.80
CA GLN A 250 5.56 20.40 -2.10
C GLN A 250 5.11 21.23 -0.87
N GLY A 251 5.61 20.85 0.32
CA GLY A 251 5.26 21.52 1.57
C GLY A 251 3.94 21.08 2.21
N ALA A 252 3.22 20.12 1.64
CA ALA A 252 1.92 19.67 2.18
C ALA A 252 2.02 18.98 3.54
N MET A 253 3.14 18.30 3.80
CA MET A 253 3.53 17.76 5.11
C MET A 253 4.84 18.40 5.56
N ALA A 254 4.79 19.16 6.64
CA ALA A 254 5.94 19.92 7.14
C ALA A 254 7.11 19.04 7.66
N GLU A 255 6.85 17.76 7.92
CA GLU A 255 7.82 16.79 8.44
C GLU A 255 8.79 16.26 7.39
N LEU A 256 8.51 16.44 6.11
CA LEU A 256 9.18 15.82 4.97
C LEU A 256 9.67 16.86 3.95
N ALA A 257 10.63 16.49 3.12
CA ALA A 257 11.15 17.33 2.07
C ALA A 257 10.13 17.53 0.91
N ASP A 258 10.26 18.60 0.14
CA ASP A 258 9.33 18.95 -0.94
C ASP A 258 9.28 17.91 -2.08
N ASP A 259 10.37 17.20 -2.29
CA ASP A 259 10.52 16.15 -3.30
C ASP A 259 10.21 14.73 -2.79
N ASP A 260 9.93 14.58 -1.50
CA ASP A 260 9.43 13.33 -0.95
C ASP A 260 8.02 13.03 -1.49
N ILE A 261 7.76 11.77 -1.81
CA ILE A 261 6.42 11.33 -2.13
C ILE A 261 5.63 11.09 -0.84
N VAL A 262 4.48 11.70 -0.74
CA VAL A 262 3.53 11.56 0.37
C VAL A 262 2.20 11.00 -0.14
N GLU A 263 1.46 10.32 0.71
CA GLU A 263 0.08 9.90 0.41
C GLU A 263 -0.88 10.85 1.13
N ILE A 264 -1.51 11.72 0.34
CA ILE A 264 -2.33 12.82 0.85
C ILE A 264 -3.43 13.18 -0.15
N ALA A 265 -4.48 13.85 0.32
CA ALA A 265 -5.49 14.42 -0.57
C ALA A 265 -4.85 15.44 -1.53
N ALA A 266 -5.19 15.36 -2.80
CA ALA A 266 -4.75 16.30 -3.83
C ALA A 266 -5.89 16.70 -4.74
N ASP A 267 -5.89 17.96 -5.17
CA ASP A 267 -6.75 18.44 -6.24
C ASP A 267 -6.12 18.08 -7.58
N ILE A 268 -6.90 17.44 -8.43
CA ILE A 268 -6.48 16.92 -9.73
C ILE A 268 -7.34 17.60 -10.79
N ASP A 269 -6.69 18.29 -11.70
CA ASP A 269 -7.31 18.85 -12.88
C ASP A 269 -6.45 18.60 -14.13
N ARG A 270 -6.80 19.17 -15.28
CA ARG A 270 -6.05 18.96 -16.51
C ARG A 270 -4.56 19.24 -16.30
N ASP A 271 -3.73 18.21 -16.53
CA ASP A 271 -2.26 18.24 -16.48
C ASP A 271 -1.63 18.63 -15.11
N ARG A 272 -2.43 18.72 -14.05
CA ARG A 272 -1.94 19.18 -12.75
C ARG A 272 -2.50 18.35 -11.60
N ILE A 273 -1.61 18.07 -10.62
CA ILE A 273 -1.96 17.48 -9.33
C ILE A 273 -1.33 18.38 -8.25
N VAL A 274 -2.16 18.89 -7.36
CA VAL A 274 -1.74 19.79 -6.28
C VAL A 274 -2.09 19.16 -4.95
N PRO A 275 -1.10 18.77 -4.13
CA PRO A 275 -1.35 18.24 -2.80
C PRO A 275 -2.00 19.30 -1.91
N ILE A 276 -2.93 18.88 -1.07
CA ILE A 276 -3.61 19.77 -0.12
C ILE A 276 -2.83 19.76 1.18
N PRO A 277 -2.33 20.93 1.64
CA PRO A 277 -1.57 21.02 2.88
C PRO A 277 -2.36 20.47 4.08
N ALA A 278 -1.72 19.60 4.86
CA ALA A 278 -2.24 19.12 6.12
C ALA A 278 -1.58 19.86 7.29
N ALA A 279 -2.30 19.97 8.41
CA ALA A 279 -1.67 20.41 9.64
C ALA A 279 -0.62 19.36 10.11
N PRO A 280 0.44 19.77 10.85
CA PRO A 280 1.50 18.89 11.28
C PRO A 280 0.95 17.63 12.01
N LEU A 281 1.57 16.49 11.77
CA LEU A 281 1.26 15.25 12.48
C LEU A 281 1.59 15.38 13.98
N PRO A 282 0.86 14.71 14.87
CA PRO A 282 1.25 14.61 16.26
C PRO A 282 2.67 14.05 16.41
N SER A 283 3.44 14.58 17.36
CA SER A 283 4.84 14.16 17.61
C SER A 283 4.99 12.65 17.82
N ALA A 284 3.95 12.01 18.36
CA ALA A 284 3.91 10.57 18.59
C ALA A 284 4.11 9.71 17.31
N VAL A 285 3.77 10.24 16.13
CA VAL A 285 3.85 9.49 14.85
C VAL A 285 4.90 10.06 13.89
N GLN A 286 5.39 11.27 14.10
CA GLN A 286 6.39 11.90 13.21
C GLN A 286 7.67 11.08 13.07
N GLY A 287 8.17 10.48 14.16
CA GLY A 287 9.36 9.64 14.16
C GLY A 287 9.21 8.43 13.24
N LEU A 288 8.04 7.79 13.26
CA LEU A 288 7.73 6.65 12.40
C LEU A 288 7.70 7.06 10.92
N VAL A 289 7.06 8.18 10.60
CA VAL A 289 6.99 8.71 9.21
C VAL A 289 8.40 9.01 8.67
N ARG A 290 9.23 9.71 9.44
CA ARG A 290 10.61 10.04 9.03
C ARG A 290 11.48 8.80 8.85
N SER A 291 11.41 7.84 9.77
CA SER A 291 12.15 6.58 9.66
C SER A 291 11.73 5.77 8.45
N PHE A 292 10.42 5.72 8.17
CA PHE A 292 9.92 4.99 7.02
C PHE A 292 10.32 5.67 5.70
N LYS A 293 10.28 7.01 5.62
CA LYS A 293 10.77 7.74 4.45
C LYS A 293 12.28 7.53 4.22
N ALA A 294 13.08 7.56 5.28
CA ALA A 294 14.52 7.22 5.19
C ALA A 294 14.74 5.77 4.68
N TYR A 295 13.90 4.83 5.13
CA TYR A 295 13.90 3.48 4.59
C TYR A 295 13.56 3.43 3.09
N GLU A 296 12.55 4.17 2.64
CA GLU A 296 12.18 4.21 1.21
C GLU A 296 13.34 4.68 0.34
N HIS A 297 14.01 5.76 0.74
CA HIS A 297 15.21 6.26 0.04
C HIS A 297 16.33 5.21 0.00
N ALA A 298 16.67 4.62 1.15
CA ALA A 298 17.71 3.60 1.22
C ALA A 298 17.38 2.33 0.41
N ALA A 299 16.11 1.95 0.35
CA ALA A 299 15.66 0.81 -0.46
C ALA A 299 15.73 1.09 -1.97
N ILE A 300 15.47 2.33 -2.39
CA ILE A 300 15.64 2.75 -3.78
C ILE A 300 17.12 2.73 -4.17
N GLU A 301 17.99 3.31 -3.32
CA GLU A 301 19.46 3.26 -3.54
C GLU A 301 19.96 1.83 -3.65
N ALA A 302 19.55 0.94 -2.74
CA ALA A 302 19.91 -0.47 -2.79
C ALA A 302 19.41 -1.17 -4.07
N ALA A 303 18.19 -0.85 -4.51
CA ALA A 303 17.64 -1.43 -5.74
C ALA A 303 18.40 -1.00 -6.99
N LEU A 304 18.97 0.20 -6.98
CA LEU A 304 19.73 0.75 -8.12
C LEU A 304 21.20 0.33 -8.10
N SER A 305 21.83 0.29 -6.91
CA SER A 305 23.23 -0.15 -6.77
C SER A 305 23.37 -1.65 -6.98
N GLY A 306 22.35 -2.45 -6.65
CA GLY A 306 22.44 -3.91 -6.60
C GLY A 306 23.24 -4.41 -5.41
N SER A 307 23.61 -3.56 -4.47
CA SER A 307 24.44 -3.86 -3.32
C SER A 307 23.64 -4.57 -2.23
N HIS A 308 24.11 -5.76 -1.85
CA HIS A 308 23.55 -6.51 -0.73
C HIS A 308 23.66 -5.75 0.60
N LEU A 309 24.80 -5.06 0.82
CA LEU A 309 25.02 -4.26 2.03
C LEU A 309 24.07 -3.06 2.10
N ASP A 310 23.79 -2.39 0.97
CA ASP A 310 22.80 -1.31 0.94
C ASP A 310 21.39 -1.83 1.22
N ALA A 311 21.07 -3.02 0.73
CA ALA A 311 19.80 -3.67 1.05
C ALA A 311 19.71 -4.03 2.56
N CYS A 312 20.79 -4.54 3.17
CA CYS A 312 20.87 -4.75 4.62
C CYS A 312 20.68 -3.44 5.39
N LYS A 313 21.32 -2.35 4.95
CA LYS A 313 21.19 -1.01 5.53
C LYS A 313 19.74 -0.50 5.45
N ALA A 314 19.08 -0.67 4.31
CA ALA A 314 17.67 -0.31 4.16
C ALA A 314 16.78 -1.09 5.16
N MET A 315 17.00 -2.39 5.31
CA MET A 315 16.25 -3.20 6.28
C MET A 315 16.56 -2.82 7.73
N LEU A 316 17.82 -2.42 8.05
CA LEU A 316 18.17 -1.92 9.37
C LEU A 316 17.42 -0.64 9.73
N ILE A 317 17.22 0.25 8.75
CA ILE A 317 16.46 1.50 8.93
C ILE A 317 14.95 1.25 9.05
N HIS A 318 14.44 0.16 8.46
CA HIS A 318 13.01 -0.14 8.43
C HIS A 318 12.43 -0.31 9.84
N PRO A 319 11.42 0.49 10.27
CA PRO A 319 10.97 0.50 11.67
C PRO A 319 10.42 -0.82 12.20
N ALA A 320 9.91 -1.68 11.32
CA ALA A 320 9.40 -3.00 11.72
C ALA A 320 10.49 -4.09 11.76
N ILE A 321 11.71 -3.83 11.28
CA ILE A 321 12.84 -4.78 11.27
C ILE A 321 13.89 -4.32 12.28
N GLY A 322 14.65 -3.30 11.96
CA GLY A 322 15.55 -2.62 12.90
C GLY A 322 16.74 -3.43 13.43
N GLU A 323 17.04 -4.58 12.81
CA GLU A 323 18.09 -5.48 13.29
C GLU A 323 19.00 -5.95 12.14
N TRP A 324 20.31 -5.90 12.36
CA TRP A 324 21.30 -6.25 11.33
C TRP A 324 21.34 -7.74 10.98
N SER A 325 21.45 -8.60 11.98
CA SER A 325 21.61 -10.05 11.75
C SER A 325 20.38 -10.70 11.09
N PRO A 326 19.14 -10.39 11.50
CA PRO A 326 17.95 -10.82 10.76
C PRO A 326 17.90 -10.29 9.34
N SER A 327 18.25 -9.02 9.11
CA SER A 327 18.26 -8.39 7.78
C SER A 327 19.18 -9.14 6.83
N ARG A 328 20.40 -9.44 7.28
CA ARG A 328 21.38 -10.17 6.48
C ARG A 328 20.89 -11.57 6.13
N ARG A 329 20.43 -12.34 7.12
CA ARG A 329 19.88 -13.70 6.86
C ARG A 329 18.72 -13.70 5.89
N MET A 330 17.79 -12.75 6.02
CA MET A 330 16.65 -12.65 5.11
C MET A 330 17.07 -12.36 3.66
N LEU A 331 18.08 -11.53 3.47
CA LEU A 331 18.59 -11.22 2.14
C LEU A 331 19.40 -12.37 1.56
N ASP A 332 20.21 -13.05 2.37
CA ASP A 332 20.95 -14.26 1.98
C ASP A 332 19.99 -15.37 1.52
N GLU A 333 18.85 -15.56 2.20
CA GLU A 333 17.81 -16.51 1.80
C GLU A 333 17.08 -16.10 0.51
N LEU A 334 16.88 -14.79 0.29
CA LEU A 334 16.13 -14.28 -0.86
C LEU A 334 16.98 -14.18 -2.13
N PHE A 335 18.27 -13.93 -2.01
CA PHE A 335 19.15 -13.56 -3.12
C PHE A 335 20.47 -14.35 -3.16
N GLY A 336 20.67 -15.28 -2.23
CA GLY A 336 21.94 -16.02 -2.06
C GLY A 336 22.98 -15.22 -1.30
N HIS A 337 24.05 -15.91 -0.88
CA HIS A 337 25.20 -15.27 -0.22
C HIS A 337 26.00 -14.44 -1.24
N GLU A 338 26.50 -13.28 -0.82
CA GLU A 338 27.51 -12.56 -1.58
C GLU A 338 28.74 -13.45 -1.79
N HIS A 339 29.22 -13.57 -3.03
CA HIS A 339 30.57 -14.03 -3.27
C HIS A 339 31.56 -13.00 -2.69
N ASP A 340 32.64 -13.46 -2.10
CA ASP A 340 33.63 -12.72 -1.25
C ASP A 340 34.29 -11.50 -1.96
N ASP A 341 33.99 -11.21 -3.19
CA ASP A 341 34.68 -10.23 -4.05
C ASP A 341 34.08 -8.81 -3.98
N GLY A 342 33.05 -8.56 -3.15
CA GLY A 342 32.48 -7.22 -2.92
C GLY A 342 31.77 -6.58 -4.13
N HIS A 343 31.69 -7.28 -5.24
CA HIS A 343 31.07 -6.81 -6.49
C HIS A 343 29.79 -7.60 -6.78
N CYS A 344 28.68 -7.17 -6.24
CA CYS A 344 27.38 -7.62 -6.74
C CYS A 344 27.20 -7.14 -8.19
N ALA A 345 26.85 -8.04 -9.09
CA ALA A 345 26.37 -7.63 -10.40
C ALA A 345 25.16 -6.71 -10.22
N GLY A 346 25.20 -5.51 -10.81
CA GLY A 346 24.19 -4.44 -10.64
C GLY A 346 22.73 -4.87 -10.82
N PRO A 347 21.78 -4.01 -11.21
CA PRO A 347 20.32 -4.29 -11.21
C PRO A 347 19.89 -5.60 -11.86
N ALA A 348 20.73 -6.19 -12.73
CA ALA A 348 20.52 -7.51 -13.32
C ALA A 348 20.57 -8.65 -12.27
N HIS A 349 21.32 -8.50 -11.16
CA HIS A 349 21.42 -9.52 -10.12
C HIS A 349 20.08 -9.80 -9.45
N TRP A 350 19.34 -8.76 -9.09
CA TRP A 350 18.00 -8.92 -8.48
C TRP A 350 16.97 -9.56 -9.42
N ARG A 351 17.20 -9.45 -10.75
CA ARG A 351 16.32 -10.03 -11.79
C ARG A 351 16.63 -11.48 -12.08
N ALA A 352 17.90 -11.86 -12.13
CA ALA A 352 18.33 -13.21 -12.52
C ALA A 352 17.87 -14.28 -11.52
N GLN A 353 17.84 -13.98 -10.22
CA GLN A 353 17.41 -14.91 -9.18
C GLN A 353 15.88 -15.03 -9.07
N ALA A 354 15.12 -14.17 -9.71
CA ALA A 354 13.65 -14.23 -9.73
C ALA A 354 13.09 -15.14 -10.84
N ALA A 355 13.93 -15.62 -11.75
CA ALA A 355 13.54 -16.45 -12.90
C ALA A 355 13.81 -17.95 -12.69
N GLY A 356 14.41 -18.36 -11.60
CA GLY A 356 14.56 -19.75 -11.13
C GLY A 356 13.55 -20.03 -10.04
#